data_da118fa0a8d7ef52fe2dc941956eebbe
#
_entry.id   da118fa0a8d7ef52fe2dc941956eebbe
#
_cell.length_a   1.000
_cell.length_b   1.000
_cell.length_c   1.000
_cell.angle_alpha   90.00
_cell.angle_beta   90.00
_cell.angle_gamma   90.00
#
_symmetry.space_group_name_H-M   'P 1'
#
loop_
_entity.id
_entity.type
_entity.pdbx_description
1 polymer ?
#
loop_
_entity_poly.entity_id
_entity_poly.type
_entity_poly.pdbx_seq_one_letter_code
_entity_poly.pdbx_strand_id
1 'polypeptide(L)'
;MIIRKTGVALAVLLLAAFAGLPGADAAECPKLIGPDWSGETLSPDPARLLSISDVYHARMIYEPFVAADSTMQPIPWLAESWKANDKATEWTFQLRPGVKFHDGSPLTAEDVVYTFRRLLDPETKSAAASELGAIKPDAFQAVDAATVKVTLDTPIAELPSILATKHGMVVKKGASSDDIRFHPNGTGPFTLKELKLGDLKTTFTRNPNYWRSGLPKSECLTVTAITEPISRVAALKSGEADIVLVVDPATIATLKADPSITLTKAPGGSAITMGMFMDVKPFDNPNVREAMKLVIDRQAIVDTALLGFGTPGNDNPILPTSPDAYRSDIKQRDVAKAKQLLAEAGHPDGITVDLHAADLMPGTMAMVQAYQQMASEAGIKVNIINEPAAEYWDTIWLKQPFAVSNWGMRTTPAALSVAYRKKAPWNETHFFSDEYDALLDKAATTLDPEARRKLYQEAQRKIAEEGGVLIPMFASIVAATRKGCTGYTPASDHNRPDFTEIVCE
;
A
#
# COMPACT_ATOMS: atom_id res chain seq x y z
N MET A 1 -45.01 -87.38 41.25
CA MET A 1 -43.70 -86.80 41.55
C MET A 1 -43.22 -86.25 40.22
N ILE A 2 -43.40 -84.91 40.02
CA ILE A 2 -43.30 -84.24 38.77
C ILE A 2 -41.95 -83.53 38.71
N ILE A 3 -41.10 -83.86 37.71
CA ILE A 3 -39.84 -83.18 37.45
C ILE A 3 -40.06 -82.13 36.36
N ARG A 4 -39.90 -80.85 36.69
CA ARG A 4 -39.90 -79.76 35.73
C ARG A 4 -38.49 -79.54 35.16
N LYS A 5 -38.33 -79.57 33.83
CA LYS A 5 -37.17 -79.17 33.09
C LYS A 5 -37.21 -77.65 32.88
N THR A 6 -36.22 -76.93 33.35
CA THR A 6 -36.02 -75.53 33.06
C THR A 6 -35.03 -75.40 31.88
N GLY A 7 -35.51 -74.80 30.78
CA GLY A 7 -34.67 -74.46 29.62
C GLY A 7 -33.96 -73.13 29.85
N VAL A 8 -32.65 -73.13 29.62
CA VAL A 8 -31.79 -71.93 29.65
C VAL A 8 -31.74 -71.36 28.21
N ALA A 9 -32.28 -70.19 28.05
CA ALA A 9 -32.17 -69.45 26.78
C ALA A 9 -30.86 -68.66 26.78
N LEU A 10 -29.99 -68.98 25.79
CA LEU A 10 -28.70 -68.29 25.55
C LEU A 10 -28.98 -67.00 24.73
N ALA A 11 -28.88 -65.83 25.33
CA ALA A 11 -28.98 -64.55 24.63
C ALA A 11 -27.60 -64.24 24.06
N VAL A 12 -27.46 -64.24 22.73
CA VAL A 12 -26.29 -63.77 21.99
C VAL A 12 -26.36 -62.23 21.88
N LEU A 13 -25.53 -61.51 22.63
CA LEU A 13 -25.31 -60.07 22.48
C LEU A 13 -24.42 -59.85 21.26
N LEU A 14 -24.98 -59.30 20.17
CA LEU A 14 -24.24 -58.71 19.05
C LEU A 14 -23.71 -57.34 19.50
N LEU A 15 -22.40 -57.27 19.83
CA LEU A 15 -21.69 -56.00 19.93
C LEU A 15 -21.49 -55.44 18.49
N ALA A 16 -22.28 -54.47 18.08
CA ALA A 16 -21.97 -53.66 16.91
C ALA A 16 -20.79 -52.73 17.24
N ALA A 17 -19.62 -53.07 16.70
CA ALA A 17 -18.47 -52.17 16.72
C ALA A 17 -18.81 -50.93 15.83
N PHE A 18 -19.18 -49.82 16.45
CA PHE A 18 -19.12 -48.51 15.78
C PHE A 18 -17.64 -48.19 15.55
N ALA A 19 -17.13 -48.53 14.39
CA ALA A 19 -15.90 -47.96 13.87
C ALA A 19 -16.21 -46.43 13.70
N GLY A 20 -15.79 -45.62 14.64
CA GLY A 20 -15.79 -44.17 14.49
C GLY A 20 -15.02 -43.85 13.22
N LEU A 21 -15.70 -43.23 12.25
CA LEU A 21 -15.04 -42.55 11.15
C LEU A 21 -14.02 -41.56 11.80
N PRO A 22 -12.75 -41.56 11.36
CA PRO A 22 -11.84 -40.50 11.82
C PRO A 22 -12.52 -39.18 11.52
N GLY A 23 -12.79 -38.39 12.57
CA GLY A 23 -13.23 -37.03 12.42
C GLY A 23 -12.20 -36.36 11.52
N ALA A 24 -12.65 -35.77 10.41
CA ALA A 24 -11.78 -34.90 9.65
C ALA A 24 -11.26 -33.86 10.65
N ASP A 25 -9.94 -33.89 10.94
CA ASP A 25 -9.30 -32.85 11.72
C ASP A 25 -9.70 -31.55 11.09
N ALA A 26 -10.36 -30.68 11.88
CA ALA A 26 -10.70 -29.36 11.40
C ALA A 26 -9.40 -28.68 10.98
N ALA A 27 -9.27 -28.38 9.69
CA ALA A 27 -8.05 -27.79 9.16
C ALA A 27 -7.66 -26.59 10.05
N GLU A 28 -6.41 -26.59 10.54
CA GLU A 28 -5.94 -25.46 11.34
C GLU A 28 -6.05 -24.17 10.54
N CYS A 29 -6.46 -23.08 11.21
CA CYS A 29 -6.51 -21.77 10.56
C CYS A 29 -5.09 -21.32 10.20
N PRO A 30 -4.80 -20.91 8.96
CA PRO A 30 -3.54 -20.30 8.62
C PRO A 30 -3.20 -19.14 9.57
N LYS A 31 -1.95 -19.14 10.06
CA LYS A 31 -1.43 -18.21 11.08
C LYS A 31 -0.58 -17.14 10.41
N LEU A 32 -1.10 -15.92 10.37
CA LEU A 32 -0.48 -14.78 9.72
C LEU A 32 0.13 -13.84 10.77
N ILE A 33 1.31 -13.29 10.47
CA ILE A 33 1.93 -12.27 11.30
C ILE A 33 1.91 -10.93 10.58
N GLY A 34 1.28 -9.93 11.22
CA GLY A 34 1.34 -8.52 10.85
C GLY A 34 2.58 -7.83 11.43
N PRO A 35 3.05 -6.74 10.80
CA PRO A 35 4.30 -6.06 11.19
C PRO A 35 4.16 -5.13 12.38
N ASP A 36 2.97 -4.69 12.69
CA ASP A 36 2.67 -3.67 13.68
C ASP A 36 1.36 -3.93 14.40
N TRP A 37 1.10 -3.16 15.42
CA TRP A 37 -0.14 -3.20 16.19
C TRP A 37 -0.44 -1.81 16.74
N SER A 38 -1.63 -1.29 16.48
CA SER A 38 -2.08 0.02 16.99
C SER A 38 -2.50 0.01 18.47
N GLY A 39 -2.17 -1.07 19.17
CA GLY A 39 -2.49 -1.24 20.59
C GLY A 39 -3.98 -1.39 20.83
N GLU A 40 -4.44 -0.82 21.94
CA GLU A 40 -5.87 -0.80 22.30
C GLU A 40 -6.72 0.01 21.31
N THR A 41 -6.08 0.77 20.40
CA THR A 41 -6.77 1.56 19.38
C THR A 41 -7.01 0.77 18.10
N LEU A 42 -6.53 -0.49 17.98
CA LEU A 42 -6.78 -1.33 16.80
C LEU A 42 -8.26 -1.28 16.43
N SER A 43 -8.49 -0.90 15.20
CA SER A 43 -9.85 -0.75 14.68
C SER A 43 -9.92 -1.13 13.21
N PRO A 44 -10.81 -2.03 12.82
CA PRO A 44 -11.10 -2.27 11.41
C PRO A 44 -11.93 -1.14 10.77
N ASP A 45 -12.20 -0.04 11.48
CA ASP A 45 -12.98 1.09 10.97
C ASP A 45 -12.25 1.77 9.80
N PRO A 46 -12.77 1.71 8.56
CA PRO A 46 -12.14 2.31 7.40
C PRO A 46 -11.85 3.81 7.54
N ALA A 47 -12.63 4.53 8.35
CA ALA A 47 -12.41 5.95 8.60
C ALA A 47 -11.21 6.25 9.49
N ARG A 48 -10.70 5.28 10.25
CA ARG A 48 -9.73 5.46 11.34
C ARG A 48 -8.50 4.56 11.26
N LEU A 49 -8.09 4.19 10.05
CA LEU A 49 -6.93 3.31 9.84
C LEU A 49 -5.63 4.06 10.15
N LEU A 50 -4.91 3.64 11.18
CA LEU A 50 -3.67 4.25 11.66
C LEU A 50 -2.44 3.39 11.33
N SER A 51 -2.58 2.06 11.32
CA SER A 51 -1.51 1.10 11.13
C SER A 51 -1.75 0.20 9.92
N ILE A 52 -0.73 -0.54 9.50
CA ILE A 52 -0.86 -1.57 8.46
C ILE A 52 -1.81 -2.68 8.95
N SER A 53 -1.74 -3.05 10.23
CA SER A 53 -2.64 -4.05 10.81
C SER A 53 -4.10 -3.61 10.82
N ASP A 54 -4.41 -2.33 11.06
CA ASP A 54 -5.78 -1.82 10.92
C ASP A 54 -6.32 -2.04 9.51
N VAL A 55 -5.48 -1.72 8.49
CA VAL A 55 -5.83 -1.95 7.09
C VAL A 55 -6.08 -3.44 6.80
N TYR A 56 -5.21 -4.31 7.30
CA TYR A 56 -5.34 -5.76 7.07
C TYR A 56 -6.62 -6.31 7.69
N HIS A 57 -6.96 -5.90 8.91
CA HIS A 57 -8.21 -6.28 9.56
C HIS A 57 -9.43 -5.73 8.80
N ALA A 58 -9.37 -4.46 8.40
CA ALA A 58 -10.45 -3.85 7.62
C ALA A 58 -10.68 -4.57 6.29
N ARG A 59 -9.61 -4.95 5.57
CA ARG A 59 -9.68 -5.65 4.28
C ARG A 59 -10.22 -7.08 4.37
N MET A 60 -10.13 -7.72 5.50
CA MET A 60 -10.76 -9.02 5.71
C MET A 60 -12.28 -8.89 5.85
N ILE A 61 -12.76 -7.76 6.40
CA ILE A 61 -14.16 -7.54 6.79
C ILE A 61 -14.91 -6.69 5.78
N TYR A 62 -14.28 -5.62 5.28
CA TYR A 62 -14.88 -4.62 4.40
C TYR A 62 -14.23 -4.62 3.02
N GLU A 63 -14.97 -4.14 2.05
CA GLU A 63 -14.49 -4.05 0.68
C GLU A 63 -14.60 -2.63 0.13
N PRO A 64 -13.66 -2.24 -0.77
CA PRO A 64 -13.67 -0.90 -1.34
C PRO A 64 -14.85 -0.72 -2.30
N PHE A 65 -15.37 0.51 -2.35
CA PHE A 65 -16.33 0.90 -3.37
C PHE A 65 -15.72 0.76 -4.77
N VAL A 66 -14.58 1.39 -5.00
CA VAL A 66 -13.70 1.21 -6.16
C VAL A 66 -12.39 0.63 -5.66
N ALA A 67 -11.89 -0.43 -6.26
CA ALA A 67 -10.55 -0.95 -5.95
C ALA A 67 -9.50 -0.30 -6.87
N ALA A 68 -8.23 -0.57 -6.59
CA ALA A 68 -7.17 -0.28 -7.53
C ALA A 68 -6.25 -1.49 -7.68
N ASP A 69 -5.69 -1.64 -8.88
CA ASP A 69 -4.72 -2.69 -9.17
C ASP A 69 -3.32 -2.40 -8.60
N SER A 70 -2.35 -3.27 -8.89
CA SER A 70 -0.96 -3.14 -8.42
C SER A 70 -0.23 -1.91 -8.98
N THR A 71 -0.79 -1.22 -9.96
CA THR A 71 -0.27 0.00 -10.58
C THR A 71 -1.04 1.25 -10.19
N MET A 72 -1.96 1.13 -9.20
CA MET A 72 -2.83 2.20 -8.70
C MET A 72 -3.92 2.66 -9.69
N GLN A 73 -4.19 1.87 -10.76
CA GLN A 73 -5.31 2.15 -11.66
C GLN A 73 -6.63 1.69 -11.04
N PRO A 74 -7.71 2.48 -11.15
CA PRO A 74 -9.00 2.09 -10.60
C PRO A 74 -9.58 0.89 -11.35
N ILE A 75 -10.04 -0.10 -10.59
CA ILE A 75 -10.69 -1.30 -11.13
C ILE A 75 -12.06 -1.51 -10.50
N PRO A 76 -13.01 -2.13 -11.22
CA PRO A 76 -14.31 -2.50 -10.69
C PRO A 76 -14.21 -3.39 -9.45
N TRP A 77 -15.02 -3.07 -8.41
CA TRP A 77 -15.16 -3.88 -7.22
C TRP A 77 -16.62 -3.90 -6.75
N LEU A 78 -17.00 -3.21 -5.65
CA LEU A 78 -18.40 -3.05 -5.28
C LEU A 78 -19.13 -2.13 -6.27
N ALA A 79 -18.48 -1.10 -6.81
CA ALA A 79 -18.87 -0.46 -8.05
C ALA A 79 -18.43 -1.34 -9.23
N GLU A 80 -19.37 -1.89 -9.97
CA GLU A 80 -19.12 -2.74 -11.13
C GLU A 80 -18.74 -1.94 -12.38
N SER A 81 -19.26 -0.73 -12.50
CA SER A 81 -18.97 0.20 -13.59
C SER A 81 -19.24 1.64 -13.20
N TRP A 82 -18.69 2.57 -13.99
CA TRP A 82 -18.92 4.01 -13.82
C TRP A 82 -18.82 4.77 -15.14
N LYS A 83 -19.45 5.94 -15.16
CA LYS A 83 -19.44 6.83 -16.30
C LYS A 83 -19.48 8.28 -15.83
N ALA A 84 -18.66 9.14 -16.46
CA ALA A 84 -18.71 10.59 -16.31
C ALA A 84 -19.64 11.23 -17.35
N ASN A 85 -20.11 12.45 -17.05
CA ASN A 85 -20.56 13.36 -18.09
C ASN A 85 -19.37 13.98 -18.84
N ASP A 86 -19.63 14.66 -19.96
CA ASP A 86 -18.57 15.24 -20.82
C ASP A 86 -17.70 16.31 -20.12
N LYS A 87 -18.19 16.84 -19.01
CA LYS A 87 -17.49 17.88 -18.21
C LYS A 87 -16.74 17.33 -17.01
N ALA A 88 -16.79 16.03 -16.76
CA ALA A 88 -16.24 15.37 -15.55
C ALA A 88 -16.75 15.99 -14.22
N THR A 89 -17.94 16.61 -14.23
CA THR A 89 -18.61 17.21 -13.07
C THR A 89 -19.71 16.34 -12.49
N GLU A 90 -20.09 15.29 -13.18
CA GLU A 90 -21.08 14.33 -12.72
C GLU A 90 -20.63 12.92 -13.08
N TRP A 91 -20.66 12.02 -12.10
CA TRP A 91 -20.30 10.62 -12.25
C TRP A 91 -21.45 9.75 -11.77
N THR A 92 -21.73 8.68 -12.50
CA THR A 92 -22.68 7.65 -12.13
C THR A 92 -21.97 6.32 -11.97
N PHE A 93 -22.16 5.67 -10.83
CA PHE A 93 -21.59 4.36 -10.49
C PHE A 93 -22.72 3.35 -10.34
N GLN A 94 -22.54 2.16 -10.94
CA GLN A 94 -23.46 1.03 -10.78
C GLN A 94 -22.89 0.05 -9.77
N LEU A 95 -23.67 -0.34 -8.77
CA LEU A 95 -23.28 -1.35 -7.81
C LEU A 95 -23.36 -2.75 -8.40
N ARG A 96 -22.45 -3.60 -7.96
CA ARG A 96 -22.44 -5.01 -8.28
C ARG A 96 -23.69 -5.68 -7.69
N PRO A 97 -24.47 -6.43 -8.51
CA PRO A 97 -25.65 -7.10 -8.02
C PRO A 97 -25.30 -8.28 -7.10
N GLY A 98 -26.20 -8.59 -6.17
CA GLY A 98 -26.12 -9.78 -5.32
C GLY A 98 -25.12 -9.73 -4.17
N VAL A 99 -24.38 -8.62 -3.99
CA VAL A 99 -23.50 -8.43 -2.83
C VAL A 99 -24.32 -8.28 -1.56
N LYS A 100 -23.89 -8.98 -0.50
CA LYS A 100 -24.55 -8.96 0.81
C LYS A 100 -23.55 -8.63 1.91
N PHE A 101 -24.01 -7.94 2.93
CA PHE A 101 -23.31 -7.84 4.21
C PHE A 101 -23.27 -9.19 4.92
N HIS A 102 -22.43 -9.33 5.93
CA HIS A 102 -22.26 -10.55 6.72
C HIS A 102 -23.56 -10.99 7.40
N ASP A 103 -24.45 -10.05 7.75
CA ASP A 103 -25.78 -10.34 8.29
C ASP A 103 -26.82 -10.78 7.24
N GLY A 104 -26.41 -10.91 5.98
CA GLY A 104 -27.26 -11.33 4.85
C GLY A 104 -28.08 -10.21 4.22
N SER A 105 -28.08 -8.99 4.75
CA SER A 105 -28.76 -7.85 4.12
C SER A 105 -28.04 -7.41 2.84
N PRO A 106 -28.77 -6.93 1.82
CA PRO A 106 -28.16 -6.50 0.56
C PRO A 106 -27.35 -5.22 0.72
N LEU A 107 -26.26 -5.10 -0.04
CA LEU A 107 -25.56 -3.83 -0.27
C LEU A 107 -26.44 -2.92 -1.13
N THR A 108 -26.54 -1.65 -0.74
CA THR A 108 -27.30 -0.62 -1.47
C THR A 108 -26.50 0.65 -1.68
N ALA A 109 -26.94 1.50 -2.59
CA ALA A 109 -26.35 2.82 -2.84
C ALA A 109 -26.37 3.72 -1.61
N GLU A 110 -27.33 3.55 -0.71
CA GLU A 110 -27.41 4.30 0.55
C GLU A 110 -26.26 3.96 1.50
N ASP A 111 -25.71 2.74 1.47
CA ASP A 111 -24.54 2.35 2.27
C ASP A 111 -23.28 3.07 1.76
N VAL A 112 -23.13 3.19 0.45
CA VAL A 112 -22.03 3.93 -0.18
C VAL A 112 -22.12 5.43 0.16
N VAL A 113 -23.31 6.02 0.00
CA VAL A 113 -23.57 7.43 0.34
C VAL A 113 -23.25 7.68 1.81
N TYR A 114 -23.73 6.82 2.72
CA TYR A 114 -23.43 6.89 4.15
C TYR A 114 -21.91 6.85 4.40
N THR A 115 -21.22 5.90 3.78
CA THR A 115 -19.76 5.72 3.93
C THR A 115 -19.02 7.00 3.58
N PHE A 116 -19.21 7.55 2.38
CA PHE A 116 -18.45 8.73 1.95
C PHE A 116 -18.85 10.00 2.70
N ARG A 117 -20.12 10.17 3.07
CA ARG A 117 -20.53 11.27 3.95
C ARG A 117 -19.86 11.19 5.32
N ARG A 118 -19.78 9.97 5.90
CA ARG A 118 -19.09 9.74 7.15
C ARG A 118 -17.59 10.03 7.06
N LEU A 119 -16.92 9.65 5.96
CA LEU A 119 -15.50 9.95 5.75
C LEU A 119 -15.22 11.46 5.66
N LEU A 120 -16.16 12.22 5.13
CA LEU A 120 -16.07 13.69 4.95
C LEU A 120 -16.63 14.48 6.12
N ASP A 121 -17.27 13.84 7.09
CA ASP A 121 -17.79 14.47 8.30
C ASP A 121 -16.62 14.85 9.24
N PRO A 122 -16.45 16.13 9.61
CA PRO A 122 -15.41 16.58 10.54
C PRO A 122 -15.42 15.84 11.89
N GLU A 123 -16.60 15.45 12.39
CA GLU A 123 -16.73 14.73 13.65
C GLU A 123 -16.12 13.30 13.58
N THR A 124 -16.06 12.72 12.41
CA THR A 124 -15.42 11.42 12.19
C THR A 124 -13.89 11.51 12.30
N LYS A 125 -13.31 12.69 12.04
CA LYS A 125 -11.85 12.94 12.03
C LYS A 125 -11.08 11.95 11.16
N SER A 126 -11.66 11.60 10.01
CA SER A 126 -11.03 10.66 9.06
C SER A 126 -9.88 11.32 8.31
N ALA A 127 -8.77 10.60 8.17
CA ALA A 127 -7.66 11.01 7.30
C ALA A 127 -8.08 11.08 5.82
N ALA A 128 -9.12 10.35 5.42
CA ALA A 128 -9.68 10.40 4.08
C ALA A 128 -10.22 11.78 3.69
N ALA A 129 -10.62 12.61 4.65
CA ALA A 129 -11.11 13.97 4.37
C ALA A 129 -10.08 14.80 3.60
N SER A 130 -8.79 14.65 3.86
CA SER A 130 -7.72 15.33 3.12
C SER A 130 -7.49 14.73 1.72
N GLU A 131 -7.66 13.42 1.56
CA GLU A 131 -7.52 12.72 0.28
C GLU A 131 -8.70 13.03 -0.67
N LEU A 132 -9.90 13.15 -0.10
CA LEU A 132 -11.16 13.45 -0.81
C LEU A 132 -11.44 14.96 -0.93
N GLY A 133 -10.56 15.82 -0.45
CA GLY A 133 -10.74 17.22 -0.08
C GLY A 133 -11.44 18.18 -1.07
N ALA A 134 -11.54 17.81 -2.36
CA ALA A 134 -12.31 18.57 -3.35
C ALA A 134 -13.78 18.14 -3.44
N ILE A 135 -14.20 17.10 -2.69
CA ILE A 135 -15.51 16.49 -2.76
C ILE A 135 -16.30 16.88 -1.51
N LYS A 136 -17.49 17.41 -1.68
CA LYS A 136 -18.39 17.75 -0.58
C LYS A 136 -19.19 16.54 -0.09
N PRO A 137 -19.60 16.46 1.19
CA PRO A 137 -20.41 15.34 1.69
C PRO A 137 -21.73 15.16 0.95
N ASP A 138 -22.38 16.24 0.49
CA ASP A 138 -23.64 16.24 -0.25
C ASP A 138 -23.47 15.92 -1.74
N ALA A 139 -22.24 15.79 -2.23
CA ALA A 139 -21.96 15.34 -3.59
C ALA A 139 -22.51 13.93 -3.88
N PHE A 140 -22.54 13.06 -2.87
CA PHE A 140 -22.95 11.67 -2.99
C PHE A 140 -24.47 11.54 -2.82
N GLN A 141 -25.14 10.91 -3.81
CA GLN A 141 -26.58 10.70 -3.84
C GLN A 141 -26.90 9.25 -4.29
N ALA A 142 -27.81 8.58 -3.60
CA ALA A 142 -28.41 7.34 -4.07
C ALA A 142 -29.56 7.70 -5.03
N VAL A 143 -29.44 7.32 -6.30
CA VAL A 143 -30.49 7.53 -7.30
C VAL A 143 -31.57 6.46 -7.15
N ASP A 144 -31.13 5.25 -6.94
CA ASP A 144 -31.92 4.05 -6.63
C ASP A 144 -31.09 3.10 -5.76
N ALA A 145 -31.57 1.87 -5.54
CA ALA A 145 -30.88 0.91 -4.68
C ALA A 145 -29.48 0.49 -5.19
N ALA A 146 -29.23 0.60 -6.49
CA ALA A 146 -28.00 0.11 -7.14
C ALA A 146 -27.16 1.24 -7.79
N THR A 147 -27.65 2.48 -7.79
CA THR A 147 -27.02 3.57 -8.52
C THR A 147 -26.59 4.70 -7.59
N VAL A 148 -25.29 4.99 -7.56
CA VAL A 148 -24.70 6.13 -6.85
C VAL A 148 -24.34 7.20 -7.87
N LYS A 149 -24.79 8.44 -7.63
CA LYS A 149 -24.42 9.62 -8.39
C LYS A 149 -23.51 10.50 -7.54
N VAL A 150 -22.44 11.04 -8.14
CA VAL A 150 -21.55 12.00 -7.51
C VAL A 150 -21.51 13.27 -8.35
N THR A 151 -21.89 14.41 -7.74
CA THR A 151 -21.89 15.72 -8.40
C THR A 151 -20.80 16.60 -7.81
N LEU A 152 -19.97 17.19 -8.67
CA LEU A 152 -18.77 17.92 -8.30
C LEU A 152 -18.88 19.40 -8.71
N ASP A 153 -18.36 20.30 -7.89
CA ASP A 153 -18.29 21.74 -8.19
C ASP A 153 -17.25 22.05 -9.28
N THR A 154 -16.18 21.23 -9.33
CA THR A 154 -15.10 21.36 -10.32
C THR A 154 -14.89 20.03 -11.04
N PRO A 155 -14.47 20.05 -12.32
CA PRO A 155 -14.20 18.83 -13.05
C PRO A 155 -13.13 17.97 -12.39
N ILE A 156 -13.40 16.67 -12.22
CA ILE A 156 -12.43 15.67 -11.76
C ILE A 156 -12.52 14.45 -12.69
N ALA A 157 -11.59 14.36 -13.62
CA ALA A 157 -11.56 13.26 -14.61
C ALA A 157 -11.13 11.92 -14.02
N GLU A 158 -10.54 11.90 -12.83
CA GLU A 158 -10.04 10.69 -12.16
C GLU A 158 -10.76 10.40 -10.85
N LEU A 159 -12.03 10.77 -10.74
CA LEU A 159 -12.82 10.49 -9.55
C LEU A 159 -12.75 9.03 -9.09
N PRO A 160 -12.82 8.01 -9.99
CA PRO A 160 -12.68 6.62 -9.57
C PRO A 160 -11.36 6.32 -8.86
N SER A 161 -10.25 6.91 -9.31
CA SER A 161 -8.92 6.74 -8.66
C SER A 161 -8.88 7.37 -7.26
N ILE A 162 -9.53 8.51 -7.08
CA ILE A 162 -9.65 9.18 -5.78
C ILE A 162 -10.51 8.35 -4.83
N LEU A 163 -11.62 7.78 -5.32
CA LEU A 163 -12.50 6.92 -4.51
C LEU A 163 -11.89 5.56 -4.17
N ALA A 164 -10.84 5.13 -4.89
CA ALA A 164 -10.09 3.91 -4.62
C ALA A 164 -9.11 4.05 -3.43
N THR A 165 -9.33 5.00 -2.53
CA THR A 165 -8.55 5.16 -1.29
C THR A 165 -8.70 3.95 -0.36
N LYS A 166 -7.70 3.71 0.50
CA LYS A 166 -7.78 2.68 1.55
C LYS A 166 -8.97 2.86 2.50
N HIS A 167 -9.43 4.10 2.65
CA HIS A 167 -10.56 4.48 3.48
C HIS A 167 -11.91 4.27 2.80
N GLY A 168 -11.94 4.08 1.47
CA GLY A 168 -13.17 3.94 0.66
C GLY A 168 -13.84 2.58 0.77
N MET A 169 -13.61 1.82 1.84
CA MET A 169 -14.28 0.56 2.13
C MET A 169 -15.67 0.83 2.69
N VAL A 170 -16.68 0.15 2.12
CA VAL A 170 -18.08 0.44 2.40
C VAL A 170 -18.51 -0.17 3.74
N VAL A 171 -19.09 0.66 4.60
CA VAL A 171 -19.72 0.27 5.86
C VAL A 171 -21.24 0.35 5.74
N LYS A 172 -21.96 -0.45 6.54
CA LYS A 172 -23.41 -0.47 6.54
C LYS A 172 -24.00 0.86 7.01
N LYS A 173 -25.01 1.36 6.34
CA LYS A 173 -25.73 2.60 6.71
C LYS A 173 -26.21 2.54 8.15
N GLY A 174 -25.89 3.57 8.92
CA GLY A 174 -26.29 3.72 10.31
C GLY A 174 -25.39 3.02 11.32
N ALA A 175 -24.35 2.30 10.90
CA ALA A 175 -23.39 1.69 11.82
C ALA A 175 -22.58 2.77 12.55
N SER A 176 -22.59 2.72 13.89
CA SER A 176 -21.76 3.58 14.73
C SER A 176 -20.27 3.19 14.65
N SER A 177 -19.37 4.03 15.15
CA SER A 177 -17.94 3.68 15.23
C SER A 177 -17.70 2.46 16.14
N ASP A 178 -18.49 2.27 17.18
CA ASP A 178 -18.40 1.12 18.07
C ASP A 178 -18.92 -0.15 17.39
N ASP A 179 -20.03 -0.08 16.63
CA ASP A 179 -20.49 -1.21 15.81
C ASP A 179 -19.41 -1.63 14.81
N ILE A 180 -18.82 -0.66 14.09
CA ILE A 180 -17.79 -0.92 13.09
C ILE A 180 -16.53 -1.55 13.72
N ARG A 181 -16.20 -1.17 14.95
CA ARG A 181 -15.02 -1.66 15.65
C ARG A 181 -15.22 -3.03 16.29
N PHE A 182 -16.32 -3.21 17.05
CA PHE A 182 -16.53 -4.36 17.94
C PHE A 182 -17.49 -5.41 17.38
N HIS A 183 -18.39 -4.99 16.49
CA HIS A 183 -19.40 -5.83 15.84
C HIS A 183 -19.44 -5.59 14.32
N PRO A 184 -18.26 -5.68 13.66
CA PRO A 184 -18.13 -5.26 12.26
C PRO A 184 -19.02 -6.11 11.35
N ASN A 185 -19.78 -5.41 10.50
CA ASN A 185 -20.66 -5.99 9.51
C ASN A 185 -20.31 -5.43 8.13
N GLY A 186 -19.47 -6.14 7.40
CA GLY A 186 -18.99 -5.76 6.06
C GLY A 186 -19.47 -6.70 4.99
N THR A 187 -18.97 -6.52 3.77
CA THR A 187 -19.23 -7.38 2.60
C THR A 187 -18.06 -8.32 2.32
N GLY A 188 -16.99 -8.22 3.10
CA GLY A 188 -15.69 -8.86 2.85
C GLY A 188 -15.68 -10.38 2.99
N PRO A 189 -14.53 -10.99 2.63
CA PRO A 189 -14.39 -12.45 2.56
C PRO A 189 -14.44 -13.15 3.91
N PHE A 190 -14.18 -12.43 5.00
CA PHE A 190 -14.17 -13.01 6.34
C PHE A 190 -15.01 -12.19 7.31
N THR A 191 -15.54 -12.87 8.32
CA THR A 191 -16.22 -12.28 9.48
C THR A 191 -15.30 -12.30 10.68
N LEU A 192 -15.36 -11.27 11.52
CA LEU A 192 -14.64 -11.24 12.79
C LEU A 192 -15.24 -12.27 13.74
N LYS A 193 -14.45 -13.26 14.15
CA LYS A 193 -14.85 -14.25 15.15
C LYS A 193 -14.44 -13.81 16.56
N GLU A 194 -13.21 -13.34 16.71
CA GLU A 194 -12.66 -12.97 18.00
C GLU A 194 -11.56 -11.93 17.83
N LEU A 195 -11.54 -10.91 18.69
CA LEU A 195 -10.50 -9.89 18.79
C LEU A 195 -9.96 -9.90 20.23
N LYS A 196 -8.74 -10.39 20.41
CA LYS A 196 -8.02 -10.40 21.69
C LYS A 196 -6.95 -9.34 21.71
N LEU A 197 -7.29 -8.15 22.17
CA LEU A 197 -6.36 -7.02 22.22
C LEU A 197 -5.12 -7.31 23.08
N GLY A 198 -5.29 -7.98 24.24
CA GLY A 198 -4.18 -8.33 25.13
C GLY A 198 -3.18 -9.35 24.52
N ASP A 199 -3.67 -10.28 23.72
CA ASP A 199 -2.85 -11.31 23.05
C ASP A 199 -2.35 -10.86 21.68
N LEU A 200 -2.67 -9.64 21.25
CA LEU A 200 -2.37 -9.09 19.92
C LEU A 200 -2.83 -10.04 18.79
N LYS A 201 -3.97 -10.70 19.00
CA LYS A 201 -4.46 -11.79 18.15
C LYS A 201 -5.91 -11.58 17.74
N THR A 202 -6.16 -11.78 16.46
CA THR A 202 -7.50 -11.74 15.85
C THR A 202 -7.78 -13.03 15.10
N THR A 203 -8.98 -13.58 15.26
CA THR A 203 -9.45 -14.75 14.52
C THR A 203 -10.63 -14.36 13.64
N PHE A 204 -10.57 -14.81 12.40
CA PHE A 204 -11.58 -14.61 11.39
C PHE A 204 -12.15 -15.94 10.91
N THR A 205 -13.41 -15.95 10.49
CA THR A 205 -14.07 -17.09 9.85
C THR A 205 -14.55 -16.71 8.47
N ARG A 206 -14.56 -17.67 7.56
CA ARG A 206 -15.02 -17.51 6.18
C ARG A 206 -16.42 -16.94 6.15
N ASN A 207 -16.67 -15.96 5.25
CA ASN A 207 -18.00 -15.51 4.90
C ASN A 207 -18.62 -16.50 3.89
N PRO A 208 -19.62 -17.29 4.27
CA PRO A 208 -20.21 -18.27 3.37
C PRO A 208 -21.01 -17.64 2.22
N ASN A 209 -21.36 -16.37 2.35
CA ASN A 209 -22.14 -15.60 1.37
C ASN A 209 -21.27 -14.64 0.56
N TYR A 210 -19.94 -14.86 0.54
CA TYR A 210 -19.05 -13.98 -0.20
C TYR A 210 -19.35 -14.00 -1.69
N TRP A 211 -19.45 -12.84 -2.31
CA TRP A 211 -19.92 -12.70 -3.69
C TRP A 211 -18.95 -13.24 -4.75
N ARG A 212 -17.63 -13.36 -4.43
CA ARG A 212 -16.64 -13.99 -5.31
C ARG A 212 -16.72 -15.51 -5.13
N SER A 213 -17.30 -16.20 -6.11
CA SER A 213 -17.52 -17.64 -6.05
C SER A 213 -16.22 -18.43 -5.79
N GLY A 214 -16.25 -19.39 -4.87
CA GLY A 214 -15.10 -20.25 -4.52
C GLY A 214 -14.07 -19.58 -3.61
N LEU A 215 -14.33 -18.37 -3.14
CA LEU A 215 -13.46 -17.61 -2.23
C LEU A 215 -14.21 -17.24 -0.93
N PRO A 216 -13.47 -16.98 0.13
CA PRO A 216 -12.05 -17.29 0.33
C PRO A 216 -11.82 -18.79 0.38
N LYS A 217 -10.57 -19.25 0.12
CA LYS A 217 -10.24 -20.69 0.13
C LYS A 217 -10.14 -21.26 1.54
N SER A 218 -9.56 -20.50 2.48
CA SER A 218 -9.46 -20.90 3.89
C SER A 218 -10.78 -20.73 4.62
N GLU A 219 -11.12 -21.69 5.49
CA GLU A 219 -12.31 -21.60 6.36
C GLU A 219 -12.15 -20.59 7.49
N CYS A 220 -10.90 -20.30 7.86
CA CYS A 220 -10.57 -19.31 8.88
C CYS A 220 -9.16 -18.78 8.68
N LEU A 221 -8.85 -17.65 9.33
CA LEU A 221 -7.51 -17.08 9.43
C LEU A 221 -7.26 -16.57 10.84
N THR A 222 -6.02 -16.65 11.29
CA THR A 222 -5.58 -16.00 12.52
C THR A 222 -4.49 -14.99 12.20
N VAL A 223 -4.63 -13.76 12.69
CA VAL A 223 -3.62 -12.70 12.55
C VAL A 223 -3.08 -12.37 13.93
N THR A 224 -1.76 -12.42 14.07
CA THR A 224 -1.05 -12.00 15.29
C THR A 224 -0.08 -10.90 14.94
N ALA A 225 0.04 -9.87 15.75
CA ALA A 225 1.04 -8.85 15.55
C ALA A 225 2.32 -9.18 16.31
N ILE A 226 3.45 -9.15 15.61
CA ILE A 226 4.79 -9.27 16.18
C ILE A 226 5.62 -8.11 15.64
N THR A 227 5.93 -7.13 16.48
CA THR A 227 6.62 -5.90 16.06
C THR A 227 8.09 -6.14 15.77
N GLU A 228 8.74 -7.04 16.53
CA GLU A 228 10.18 -7.32 16.40
C GLU A 228 10.49 -8.20 15.19
N PRO A 229 11.30 -7.73 14.21
CA PRO A 229 11.60 -8.48 12.99
C PRO A 229 12.19 -9.87 13.21
N ILE A 230 13.12 -10.01 14.16
CA ILE A 230 13.78 -11.30 14.46
C ILE A 230 12.76 -12.29 15.05
N SER A 231 11.84 -11.83 15.86
CA SER A 231 10.78 -12.66 16.45
C SER A 231 9.81 -13.15 15.37
N ARG A 232 9.48 -12.35 14.34
CA ARG A 232 8.70 -12.79 13.18
C ARG A 232 9.38 -13.95 12.43
N VAL A 233 10.70 -13.83 12.22
CA VAL A 233 11.51 -14.90 11.59
C VAL A 233 11.49 -16.17 12.44
N ALA A 234 11.66 -16.05 13.75
CA ALA A 234 11.64 -17.18 14.67
C ALA A 234 10.28 -17.91 14.64
N ALA A 235 9.18 -17.18 14.71
CA ALA A 235 7.83 -17.74 14.66
C ALA A 235 7.54 -18.45 13.34
N LEU A 236 8.01 -17.91 12.20
CA LEU A 236 7.87 -18.56 10.90
C LEU A 236 8.68 -19.86 10.83
N LYS A 237 9.93 -19.86 11.32
CA LYS A 237 10.82 -21.05 11.31
C LYS A 237 10.36 -22.15 12.26
N SER A 238 9.79 -21.81 13.40
CA SER A 238 9.25 -22.78 14.37
C SER A 238 7.90 -23.39 13.95
N GLY A 239 7.19 -22.79 12.98
CA GLY A 239 5.82 -23.17 12.61
C GLY A 239 4.74 -22.58 13.53
N GLU A 240 5.10 -21.66 14.41
CA GLU A 240 4.16 -20.86 15.16
C GLU A 240 3.36 -19.93 14.23
N ALA A 241 3.98 -19.54 13.11
CA ALA A 241 3.35 -18.82 12.03
C ALA A 241 3.55 -19.52 10.68
N ASP A 242 2.62 -19.29 9.76
CA ASP A 242 2.64 -19.82 8.40
C ASP A 242 3.05 -18.76 7.38
N ILE A 243 2.68 -17.50 7.63
CA ILE A 243 2.94 -16.38 6.72
C ILE A 243 3.35 -15.14 7.53
N VAL A 244 4.48 -14.55 7.17
CA VAL A 244 4.88 -13.19 7.58
C VAL A 244 4.47 -12.23 6.47
N LEU A 245 3.49 -11.37 6.73
CA LEU A 245 2.86 -10.51 5.75
C LEU A 245 3.78 -9.39 5.23
N VAL A 246 4.71 -8.93 6.09
CA VAL A 246 5.72 -7.93 5.75
C VAL A 246 7.06 -8.33 6.36
N VAL A 247 8.01 -8.61 5.51
CA VAL A 247 9.38 -8.98 5.88
C VAL A 247 10.23 -7.72 6.00
N ASP A 248 10.96 -7.60 7.11
CA ASP A 248 11.97 -6.57 7.25
C ASP A 248 13.19 -6.88 6.37
N PRO A 249 13.71 -5.94 5.57
CA PRO A 249 14.86 -6.15 4.70
C PRO A 249 16.08 -6.74 5.43
N ALA A 250 16.34 -6.35 6.68
CA ALA A 250 17.46 -6.87 7.46
C ALA A 250 17.38 -8.39 7.71
N THR A 251 16.19 -8.98 7.64
CA THR A 251 15.95 -10.41 7.88
C THR A 251 15.89 -11.25 6.59
N ILE A 252 15.89 -10.62 5.42
CA ILE A 252 15.76 -11.30 4.12
C ILE A 252 16.85 -12.36 3.91
N ALA A 253 18.10 -12.02 4.24
CA ALA A 253 19.21 -12.96 4.06
C ALA A 253 19.01 -14.25 4.87
N THR A 254 18.54 -14.13 6.11
CA THR A 254 18.25 -15.26 7.01
C THR A 254 17.10 -16.12 6.49
N LEU A 255 16.06 -15.51 5.95
CA LEU A 255 14.90 -16.22 5.39
C LEU A 255 15.25 -16.90 4.06
N LYS A 256 16.03 -16.21 3.20
CA LYS A 256 16.46 -16.73 1.89
C LYS A 256 17.36 -17.98 2.02
N ALA A 257 18.08 -18.10 3.12
CA ALA A 257 18.94 -19.27 3.39
C ALA A 257 18.15 -20.51 3.84
N ASP A 258 16.88 -20.40 4.16
CA ASP A 258 16.04 -21.49 4.66
C ASP A 258 15.18 -22.10 3.54
N PRO A 259 15.44 -23.37 3.13
CA PRO A 259 14.72 -23.99 2.01
C PRO A 259 13.24 -24.31 2.33
N SER A 260 12.83 -24.21 3.60
CA SER A 260 11.44 -24.39 4.02
C SER A 260 10.60 -23.11 3.87
N ILE A 261 11.23 -21.99 3.51
CA ILE A 261 10.59 -20.66 3.39
C ILE A 261 10.63 -20.18 1.94
N THR A 262 9.53 -19.66 1.47
CA THR A 262 9.41 -18.98 0.18
C THR A 262 9.24 -17.48 0.40
N LEU A 263 10.10 -16.68 -0.26
CA LEU A 263 9.94 -15.22 -0.31
C LEU A 263 9.16 -14.85 -1.57
N THR A 264 8.11 -14.08 -1.39
CA THR A 264 7.36 -13.46 -2.49
C THR A 264 7.51 -11.94 -2.40
N LYS A 265 7.56 -11.27 -3.55
CA LYS A 265 7.66 -9.80 -3.60
C LYS A 265 6.66 -9.21 -4.58
N ALA A 266 6.16 -8.03 -4.25
CA ALA A 266 5.50 -7.16 -5.20
C ALA A 266 6.39 -5.94 -5.48
N PRO A 267 6.40 -5.41 -6.72
CA PRO A 267 7.01 -4.10 -6.97
C PRO A 267 6.34 -3.08 -6.05
N GLY A 268 7.10 -2.51 -5.12
CA GLY A 268 6.59 -1.49 -4.20
C GLY A 268 6.78 -0.09 -4.79
N GLY A 269 5.87 0.81 -4.44
CA GLY A 269 5.95 2.22 -4.83
C GLY A 269 6.52 3.13 -3.74
N SER A 270 7.09 2.57 -2.68
CA SER A 270 7.76 3.38 -1.65
C SER A 270 9.13 3.82 -2.14
N ALA A 271 9.28 5.11 -2.42
CA ALA A 271 10.52 5.72 -2.86
C ALA A 271 11.32 6.26 -1.68
N ILE A 272 12.64 6.08 -1.68
CA ILE A 272 13.56 6.89 -0.88
C ILE A 272 14.10 7.96 -1.80
N THR A 273 14.01 9.22 -1.40
CA THR A 273 14.38 10.36 -2.22
C THR A 273 15.48 11.19 -1.58
N MET A 274 16.20 11.96 -2.39
CA MET A 274 17.12 12.99 -1.96
C MET A 274 16.74 14.29 -2.66
N GLY A 275 16.16 15.25 -1.93
CA GLY A 275 15.66 16.51 -2.46
C GLY A 275 16.69 17.63 -2.37
N MET A 276 16.91 18.35 -3.48
CA MET A 276 17.77 19.53 -3.58
C MET A 276 16.91 20.80 -3.76
N PHE A 277 17.08 21.81 -2.92
CA PHE A 277 16.43 23.11 -3.09
C PHE A 277 16.97 23.84 -4.31
N MET A 278 16.15 23.99 -5.34
CA MET A 278 16.53 24.53 -6.65
C MET A 278 16.81 26.04 -6.64
N ASP A 279 16.51 26.73 -5.56
CA ASP A 279 16.77 28.15 -5.34
C ASP A 279 18.00 28.41 -4.44
N VAL A 280 18.73 27.36 -4.05
CA VAL A 280 19.91 27.43 -3.19
C VAL A 280 21.15 26.87 -3.91
N LYS A 281 22.28 27.62 -3.84
CA LYS A 281 23.57 27.14 -4.41
C LYS A 281 24.08 25.91 -3.67
N PRO A 282 24.68 24.94 -4.40
CA PRO A 282 24.98 24.95 -5.85
C PRO A 282 23.82 24.37 -6.68
N PHE A 283 22.68 24.01 -6.07
CA PHE A 283 21.57 23.30 -6.69
C PHE A 283 20.67 24.19 -7.57
N ASP A 284 20.88 25.52 -7.54
CA ASP A 284 20.25 26.48 -8.48
C ASP A 284 20.73 26.27 -9.92
N ASN A 285 21.90 25.66 -10.11
CA ASN A 285 22.43 25.35 -11.43
C ASN A 285 21.91 23.99 -11.96
N PRO A 286 21.22 23.93 -13.11
CA PRO A 286 20.70 22.68 -13.67
C PRO A 286 21.79 21.66 -14.01
N ASN A 287 23.00 22.11 -14.44
CA ASN A 287 24.10 21.20 -14.74
C ASN A 287 24.60 20.48 -13.49
N VAL A 288 24.60 21.15 -12.32
CA VAL A 288 24.94 20.52 -11.04
C VAL A 288 23.91 19.45 -10.70
N ARG A 289 22.61 19.76 -10.79
CA ARG A 289 21.55 18.79 -10.49
C ARG A 289 21.62 17.56 -11.42
N GLU A 290 21.84 17.78 -12.71
CA GLU A 290 21.99 16.67 -13.65
C GLU A 290 23.25 15.84 -13.38
N ALA A 291 24.38 16.48 -13.06
CA ALA A 291 25.60 15.78 -12.68
C ALA A 291 25.36 14.88 -11.46
N MET A 292 24.64 15.36 -10.44
CA MET A 292 24.28 14.59 -9.26
C MET A 292 23.35 13.39 -9.56
N LYS A 293 22.51 13.47 -10.59
CA LYS A 293 21.66 12.36 -11.07
C LYS A 293 22.45 11.32 -11.88
N LEU A 294 23.43 11.78 -12.68
CA LEU A 294 24.22 10.93 -13.59
C LEU A 294 25.24 10.04 -12.89
N VAL A 295 25.66 10.37 -11.68
CA VAL A 295 26.61 9.54 -10.93
C VAL A 295 26.01 8.26 -10.37
N ILE A 296 24.69 8.11 -10.41
CA ILE A 296 23.97 7.04 -9.73
C ILE A 296 23.95 5.76 -10.58
N ASP A 297 24.52 4.68 -10.10
CA ASP A 297 24.23 3.32 -10.53
C ASP A 297 23.00 2.82 -9.73
N ARG A 298 21.83 2.92 -10.36
CA ARG A 298 20.55 2.65 -9.69
C ARG A 298 20.36 1.18 -9.34
N GLN A 299 20.86 0.28 -10.19
CA GLN A 299 20.78 -1.16 -9.90
C GLN A 299 21.71 -1.53 -8.74
N ALA A 300 22.93 -1.01 -8.72
CA ALA A 300 23.84 -1.24 -7.61
C ALA A 300 23.31 -0.70 -6.27
N ILE A 301 22.57 0.42 -6.29
CA ILE A 301 21.87 0.93 -5.11
C ILE A 301 20.79 -0.05 -4.64
N VAL A 302 19.95 -0.55 -5.55
CA VAL A 302 18.92 -1.55 -5.20
C VAL A 302 19.56 -2.81 -4.61
N ASP A 303 20.64 -3.29 -5.21
CA ASP A 303 21.32 -4.51 -4.76
C ASP A 303 21.97 -4.33 -3.38
N THR A 304 22.55 -3.15 -3.11
CA THR A 304 23.22 -2.84 -1.85
C THR A 304 22.26 -2.49 -0.73
N ALA A 305 21.30 -1.59 -1.01
CA ALA A 305 20.43 -1.04 0.03
C ALA A 305 19.21 -1.93 0.32
N LEU A 306 18.73 -2.66 -0.69
CA LEU A 306 17.51 -3.48 -0.60
C LEU A 306 17.74 -4.96 -0.90
N LEU A 307 19.00 -5.42 -0.97
CA LEU A 307 19.38 -6.83 -1.24
C LEU A 307 18.70 -7.40 -2.51
N GLY A 308 18.48 -6.54 -3.52
CA GLY A 308 17.79 -6.87 -4.77
C GLY A 308 16.25 -6.87 -4.67
N PHE A 309 15.70 -6.49 -3.52
CA PHE A 309 14.24 -6.38 -3.32
C PHE A 309 13.75 -4.94 -3.54
N GLY A 310 13.98 -4.43 -4.72
CA GLY A 310 13.57 -3.10 -5.15
C GLY A 310 13.45 -2.99 -6.66
N THR A 311 13.06 -1.81 -7.12
CA THR A 311 13.03 -1.42 -8.53
C THR A 311 13.86 -0.14 -8.68
N PRO A 312 14.80 -0.07 -9.64
CA PRO A 312 15.52 1.18 -9.95
C PRO A 312 14.55 2.30 -10.32
N GLY A 313 14.82 3.52 -9.87
CA GLY A 313 14.01 4.72 -10.14
C GLY A 313 14.55 5.55 -11.30
N ASN A 314 13.79 6.56 -11.72
CA ASN A 314 14.13 7.50 -12.82
C ASN A 314 13.94 8.97 -12.42
N ASP A 315 14.27 9.33 -11.16
CA ASP A 315 14.21 10.70 -10.63
C ASP A 315 12.82 11.36 -10.79
N ASN A 316 11.76 10.54 -10.71
CA ASN A 316 10.38 10.98 -10.61
C ASN A 316 9.57 9.97 -9.75
N PRO A 317 8.41 10.37 -9.17
CA PRO A 317 7.72 9.55 -8.17
C PRO A 317 6.92 8.37 -8.75
N ILE A 318 6.94 8.15 -10.07
CA ILE A 318 6.18 7.07 -10.72
C ILE A 318 7.11 5.89 -11.02
N LEU A 319 6.69 4.69 -10.61
CA LEU A 319 7.41 3.45 -10.89
C LEU A 319 7.63 3.27 -12.40
N PRO A 320 8.84 2.92 -12.86
CA PRO A 320 9.10 2.64 -14.29
C PRO A 320 8.24 1.51 -14.86
N THR A 321 7.70 0.63 -14.02
CA THR A 321 6.79 -0.46 -14.41
C THR A 321 5.32 -0.03 -14.48
N SER A 322 4.99 1.21 -14.09
CA SER A 322 3.63 1.74 -14.18
C SER A 322 3.23 1.98 -15.63
N PRO A 323 1.98 1.73 -16.02
CA PRO A 323 1.44 2.14 -17.32
C PRO A 323 1.55 3.65 -17.57
N ASP A 324 1.58 4.45 -16.50
CA ASP A 324 1.68 5.91 -16.57
C ASP A 324 3.13 6.42 -16.63
N ALA A 325 4.14 5.56 -16.53
CA ALA A 325 5.53 5.97 -16.57
C ALA A 325 5.88 6.68 -17.89
N TYR A 326 6.62 7.79 -17.80
CA TYR A 326 7.08 8.51 -19.01
C TYR A 326 8.16 7.75 -19.78
N ARG A 327 8.87 6.86 -19.09
CA ARG A 327 9.84 5.91 -19.67
C ARG A 327 9.96 4.66 -18.80
N SER A 328 10.21 3.54 -19.42
CA SER A 328 10.44 2.24 -18.76
C SER A 328 11.92 1.88 -18.63
N ASP A 329 12.79 2.44 -19.50
CA ASP A 329 14.24 2.28 -19.43
C ASP A 329 14.82 3.12 -18.29
N ILE A 330 15.84 2.59 -17.62
CA ILE A 330 16.48 3.24 -16.47
C ILE A 330 17.61 4.15 -16.94
N LYS A 331 17.64 5.38 -16.40
CA LYS A 331 18.71 6.36 -16.65
C LYS A 331 20.07 5.74 -16.30
N GLN A 332 20.97 5.71 -17.27
CA GLN A 332 22.29 5.12 -17.11
C GLN A 332 23.25 6.06 -16.38
N ARG A 333 24.15 5.48 -15.63
CA ARG A 333 25.26 6.17 -14.98
C ARG A 333 26.24 6.69 -16.04
N ASP A 334 26.67 7.96 -15.91
CA ASP A 334 27.69 8.58 -16.77
C ASP A 334 28.57 9.56 -15.97
N VAL A 335 29.65 9.06 -15.40
CA VAL A 335 30.59 9.83 -14.59
C VAL A 335 31.36 10.86 -15.44
N ALA A 336 31.67 10.54 -16.70
CA ALA A 336 32.40 11.45 -17.58
C ALA A 336 31.54 12.68 -17.91
N LYS A 337 30.25 12.46 -18.23
CA LYS A 337 29.29 13.54 -18.47
C LYS A 337 29.03 14.36 -17.21
N ALA A 338 28.95 13.72 -16.05
CA ALA A 338 28.79 14.42 -14.77
C ALA A 338 29.97 15.39 -14.50
N LYS A 339 31.22 14.96 -14.71
CA LYS A 339 32.40 15.84 -14.62
C LYS A 339 32.34 17.01 -15.59
N GLN A 340 31.94 16.75 -16.84
CA GLN A 340 31.79 17.79 -17.85
C GLN A 340 30.78 18.85 -17.40
N LEU A 341 29.60 18.41 -16.91
CA LEU A 341 28.55 19.31 -16.46
C LEU A 341 28.97 20.14 -15.24
N LEU A 342 29.72 19.56 -14.30
CA LEU A 342 30.29 20.30 -13.19
C LEU A 342 31.27 21.38 -13.66
N ALA A 343 32.15 21.07 -14.60
CA ALA A 343 33.08 22.05 -15.17
C ALA A 343 32.34 23.19 -15.89
N GLU A 344 31.29 22.86 -16.68
CA GLU A 344 30.42 23.85 -17.33
C GLU A 344 29.67 24.73 -16.31
N ALA A 345 29.37 24.18 -15.13
CA ALA A 345 28.75 24.90 -14.01
C ALA A 345 29.74 25.76 -13.21
N GLY A 346 31.02 25.78 -13.59
CA GLY A 346 32.08 26.54 -12.91
C GLY A 346 32.77 25.77 -11.77
N HIS A 347 32.62 24.46 -11.73
CA HIS A 347 33.21 23.58 -10.70
C HIS A 347 34.15 22.51 -11.31
N PRO A 348 35.21 22.88 -12.04
CA PRO A 348 36.13 21.91 -12.68
C PRO A 348 36.84 20.99 -11.70
N ASP A 349 37.03 21.45 -10.46
CA ASP A 349 37.66 20.68 -9.36
C ASP A 349 36.65 19.92 -8.50
N GLY A 350 35.36 19.93 -8.88
CA GLY A 350 34.27 19.30 -8.14
C GLY A 350 33.57 20.24 -7.15
N ILE A 351 32.65 19.66 -6.37
CA ILE A 351 31.83 20.36 -5.35
C ILE A 351 31.83 19.62 -4.02
N THR A 352 31.53 20.32 -2.95
CA THR A 352 31.23 19.71 -1.64
C THR A 352 29.79 20.09 -1.27
N VAL A 353 29.00 19.09 -0.86
CA VAL A 353 27.61 19.27 -0.44
C VAL A 353 27.33 18.48 0.84
N ASP A 354 26.47 19.02 1.70
CA ASP A 354 26.01 18.36 2.91
C ASP A 354 24.66 17.68 2.64
N LEU A 355 24.59 16.36 2.83
CA LEU A 355 23.36 15.58 2.72
C LEU A 355 22.87 15.21 4.12
N HIS A 356 21.77 15.80 4.52
CA HIS A 356 21.11 15.50 5.79
C HIS A 356 20.28 14.21 5.64
N ALA A 357 20.57 13.21 6.47
CA ALA A 357 19.94 11.90 6.41
C ALA A 357 19.66 11.34 7.79
N ALA A 358 18.59 10.57 7.93
CA ALA A 358 18.27 9.77 9.09
C ALA A 358 17.83 8.36 8.65
N ASP A 359 17.79 7.41 9.56
CA ASP A 359 17.27 6.06 9.29
C ASP A 359 15.73 6.09 9.28
N LEU A 360 15.17 6.64 8.19
CA LEU A 360 13.74 6.89 8.03
C LEU A 360 12.96 5.63 7.65
N MET A 361 13.60 4.75 6.90
CA MET A 361 13.09 3.44 6.52
C MET A 361 14.25 2.50 6.15
N PRO A 362 14.04 1.19 6.19
CA PRO A 362 15.09 0.22 5.85
C PRO A 362 15.73 0.51 4.50
N GLY A 363 17.06 0.53 4.47
CA GLY A 363 17.87 0.80 3.29
C GLY A 363 18.26 2.27 3.09
N THR A 364 17.69 3.23 3.86
CA THR A 364 18.00 4.66 3.71
C THR A 364 19.50 4.94 3.86
N MET A 365 20.09 4.52 4.97
CA MET A 365 21.51 4.83 5.24
C MET A 365 22.45 4.10 4.28
N ALA A 366 22.13 2.86 3.89
CA ALA A 366 22.92 2.12 2.90
C ALA A 366 22.86 2.79 1.51
N MET A 367 21.69 3.30 1.10
CA MET A 367 21.54 4.08 -0.14
C MET A 367 22.39 5.35 -0.11
N VAL A 368 22.35 6.10 0.97
CA VAL A 368 23.09 7.37 1.12
C VAL A 368 24.60 7.13 1.07
N GLN A 369 25.10 6.08 1.73
CA GLN A 369 26.51 5.70 1.69
C GLN A 369 26.97 5.25 0.29
N ALA A 370 26.16 4.45 -0.38
CA ALA A 370 26.41 4.04 -1.77
C ALA A 370 26.44 5.25 -2.71
N TYR A 371 25.50 6.18 -2.56
CA TYR A 371 25.47 7.44 -3.31
C TYR A 371 26.73 8.28 -3.08
N GLN A 372 27.14 8.46 -1.82
CA GLN A 372 28.38 9.20 -1.46
C GLN A 372 29.60 8.64 -2.20
N GLN A 373 29.75 7.31 -2.21
CA GLN A 373 30.85 6.65 -2.91
C GLN A 373 30.80 6.90 -4.42
N MET A 374 29.63 6.71 -5.04
CA MET A 374 29.43 6.89 -6.48
C MET A 374 29.66 8.35 -6.91
N ALA A 375 29.20 9.30 -6.12
CA ALA A 375 29.35 10.74 -6.37
C ALA A 375 30.81 11.18 -6.33
N SER A 376 31.63 10.59 -5.44
CA SER A 376 33.05 10.93 -5.29
C SER A 376 33.85 10.72 -6.56
N GLU A 377 33.47 9.76 -7.41
CA GLU A 377 34.14 9.48 -8.69
C GLU A 377 34.02 10.63 -9.69
N ALA A 378 32.96 11.45 -9.56
CA ALA A 378 32.78 12.65 -10.38
C ALA A 378 33.34 13.92 -9.73
N GLY A 379 33.99 13.83 -8.57
CA GLY A 379 34.46 14.98 -7.81
C GLY A 379 33.38 15.62 -6.93
N ILE A 380 32.24 14.94 -6.72
CA ILE A 380 31.20 15.41 -5.79
C ILE A 380 31.47 14.82 -4.42
N LYS A 381 31.94 15.65 -3.50
CA LYS A 381 32.14 15.27 -2.09
C LYS A 381 30.84 15.45 -1.33
N VAL A 382 30.18 14.36 -0.99
CA VAL A 382 28.98 14.37 -0.15
C VAL A 382 29.37 14.15 1.32
N ASN A 383 29.11 15.13 2.18
CA ASN A 383 29.22 14.96 3.63
C ASN A 383 27.86 14.46 4.13
N ILE A 384 27.80 13.27 4.69
CA ILE A 384 26.57 12.73 5.29
C ILE A 384 26.43 13.30 6.70
N ILE A 385 25.39 14.09 6.93
CA ILE A 385 25.01 14.61 8.24
C ILE A 385 23.94 13.67 8.80
N ASN A 386 24.31 12.84 9.76
CA ASN A 386 23.40 11.88 10.37
C ASN A 386 22.55 12.59 11.42
N GLU A 387 21.23 12.63 11.20
CA GLU A 387 20.26 13.34 12.01
C GLU A 387 19.44 12.39 12.87
N PRO A 388 18.93 12.82 14.02
CA PRO A 388 17.99 12.03 14.83
C PRO A 388 16.66 11.82 14.08
N ALA A 389 16.23 10.55 13.90
CA ALA A 389 15.00 10.23 13.17
C ALA A 389 13.74 10.80 13.84
N ALA A 390 13.72 10.90 15.18
CA ALA A 390 12.56 11.37 15.95
C ALA A 390 12.16 12.83 15.65
N GLU A 391 13.14 13.69 15.35
CA GLU A 391 12.90 15.12 15.11
C GLU A 391 13.08 15.50 13.64
N TYR A 392 13.40 14.53 12.79
CA TYR A 392 13.78 14.75 11.40
C TYR A 392 12.75 15.53 10.59
N TRP A 393 11.49 15.16 10.69
CA TRP A 393 10.40 15.77 9.96
C TRP A 393 10.12 17.22 10.38
N ASP A 394 10.35 17.53 11.66
CA ASP A 394 10.09 18.85 12.23
C ASP A 394 11.28 19.81 12.08
N THR A 395 12.52 19.29 12.01
CA THR A 395 13.71 20.15 12.10
C THR A 395 14.59 20.15 10.85
N ILE A 396 14.53 19.11 10.02
CA ILE A 396 15.42 18.90 8.87
C ILE A 396 14.66 18.95 7.55
N TRP A 397 13.68 18.08 7.37
CA TRP A 397 12.93 18.01 6.13
C TRP A 397 12.24 19.35 5.82
N LEU A 398 12.25 19.78 4.56
CA LEU A 398 11.78 21.09 4.10
C LEU A 398 12.56 22.31 4.69
N LYS A 399 13.69 22.09 5.37
CA LYS A 399 14.50 23.16 5.95
C LYS A 399 15.95 23.12 5.52
N GLN A 400 16.46 21.94 5.20
CA GLN A 400 17.83 21.77 4.73
C GLN A 400 17.88 21.66 3.21
N PRO A 401 18.86 22.31 2.55
CA PRO A 401 18.91 22.40 1.10
C PRO A 401 19.09 21.07 0.37
N PHE A 402 19.63 20.05 1.04
CA PHE A 402 19.79 18.70 0.51
C PHE A 402 19.52 17.68 1.60
N ALA A 403 18.39 17.04 1.52
CA ALA A 403 17.89 16.15 2.56
C ALA A 403 17.22 14.91 1.98
N VAL A 404 17.28 13.81 2.74
CA VAL A 404 16.57 12.56 2.40
C VAL A 404 15.11 12.67 2.79
N SER A 405 14.23 12.04 2.02
CA SER A 405 12.87 11.77 2.46
C SER A 405 12.38 10.42 1.94
N ASN A 406 11.16 10.05 2.30
CA ASN A 406 10.53 8.85 1.79
C ASN A 406 9.06 9.10 1.46
N TRP A 407 8.59 8.45 0.41
CA TRP A 407 7.23 8.58 -0.08
C TRP A 407 6.60 7.22 -0.30
N GLY A 408 5.43 7.00 0.29
CA GLY A 408 4.62 5.81 -0.02
C GLY A 408 3.98 5.92 -1.40
N MET A 409 3.56 4.77 -1.94
CA MET A 409 2.88 4.70 -3.23
C MET A 409 1.59 5.52 -3.23
N ARG A 410 1.36 6.23 -4.33
CA ARG A 410 0.18 7.06 -4.58
C ARG A 410 -0.30 6.89 -6.01
N THR A 411 -1.54 7.27 -6.27
CA THR A 411 -2.02 7.46 -7.65
C THR A 411 -1.16 8.49 -8.38
N THR A 412 -1.05 8.39 -9.69
CA THR A 412 -0.23 9.31 -10.51
C THR A 412 -0.52 10.79 -10.24
N PRO A 413 -1.79 11.25 -10.21
CA PRO A 413 -2.07 12.66 -9.91
C PRO A 413 -1.64 13.06 -8.49
N ALA A 414 -1.83 12.20 -7.49
CA ALA A 414 -1.44 12.50 -6.13
C ALA A 414 0.07 12.53 -5.94
N ALA A 415 0.80 11.58 -6.54
CA ALA A 415 2.27 11.53 -6.49
C ALA A 415 2.91 12.76 -7.13
N LEU A 416 2.37 13.21 -8.27
CA LEU A 416 2.87 14.38 -8.98
C LEU A 416 2.48 15.70 -8.31
N SER A 417 1.39 15.74 -7.53
CA SER A 417 0.90 16.99 -6.94
C SER A 417 1.48 17.27 -5.57
N VAL A 418 1.64 16.25 -4.72
CA VAL A 418 1.87 16.41 -3.27
C VAL A 418 3.18 17.11 -2.91
N ALA A 419 4.23 16.90 -3.72
CA ALA A 419 5.58 17.39 -3.46
C ALA A 419 6.18 18.25 -4.60
N TYR A 420 5.48 18.41 -5.73
CA TYR A 420 6.08 19.04 -6.90
C TYR A 420 5.27 20.21 -7.48
N ARG A 421 4.00 20.41 -7.08
CA ARG A 421 3.30 21.65 -7.43
C ARG A 421 3.94 22.85 -6.74
N LYS A 422 3.94 23.99 -7.41
CA LYS A 422 4.52 25.26 -6.93
C LYS A 422 4.07 25.64 -5.51
N LYS A 423 2.80 25.39 -5.18
CA LYS A 423 2.22 25.70 -3.86
C LYS A 423 2.01 24.46 -2.99
N ALA A 424 2.59 23.32 -3.35
CA ALA A 424 2.47 22.14 -2.51
C ALA A 424 3.16 22.38 -1.15
N PRO A 425 2.49 22.04 -0.03
CA PRO A 425 3.07 22.28 1.29
C PRO A 425 4.32 21.44 1.55
N TRP A 426 4.52 20.38 0.78
CA TRP A 426 5.64 19.45 0.86
C TRP A 426 6.55 19.49 -0.37
N ASN A 427 6.68 20.69 -1.00
CA ASN A 427 7.60 20.87 -2.13
C ASN A 427 9.06 20.85 -1.65
N GLU A 428 9.58 19.63 -1.49
CA GLU A 428 10.90 19.34 -0.93
C GLU A 428 12.07 19.69 -1.85
N THR A 429 11.81 20.22 -3.03
CA THR A 429 12.84 20.60 -4.00
C THR A 429 12.79 22.08 -4.41
N HIS A 430 11.80 22.81 -3.94
CA HIS A 430 11.53 24.18 -4.40
C HIS A 430 11.36 24.28 -5.94
N PHE A 431 10.69 23.23 -6.51
CA PHE A 431 10.37 23.19 -7.92
C PHE A 431 9.16 24.11 -8.20
N PHE A 432 9.45 25.37 -8.59
CA PHE A 432 8.42 26.38 -8.79
C PHE A 432 8.15 26.62 -10.29
N SER A 433 7.41 25.69 -10.93
CA SER A 433 7.10 25.72 -12.36
C SER A 433 5.61 25.92 -12.62
N ASP A 434 5.24 27.07 -13.21
CA ASP A 434 3.85 27.34 -13.63
C ASP A 434 3.42 26.44 -14.79
N GLU A 435 4.36 26.07 -15.68
CA GLU A 435 4.12 25.14 -16.79
C GLU A 435 3.80 23.73 -16.28
N TYR A 436 4.50 23.29 -15.24
CA TYR A 436 4.24 22.01 -14.58
C TYR A 436 2.83 21.99 -13.97
N ASP A 437 2.46 23.03 -13.22
CA ASP A 437 1.13 23.14 -12.62
C ASP A 437 0.03 23.14 -13.69
N ALA A 438 0.25 23.84 -14.81
CA ALA A 438 -0.70 23.87 -15.94
C ALA A 438 -0.88 22.48 -16.60
N LEU A 439 0.17 21.64 -16.71
CA LEU A 439 0.05 20.26 -17.18
C LEU A 439 -0.87 19.45 -16.26
N LEU A 440 -0.68 19.53 -14.94
CA LEU A 440 -1.50 18.81 -13.97
C LEU A 440 -2.96 19.29 -13.97
N ASP A 441 -3.19 20.61 -14.08
CA ASP A 441 -4.55 21.18 -14.14
C ASP A 441 -5.28 20.72 -15.41
N LYS A 442 -4.58 20.68 -16.53
CA LYS A 442 -5.13 20.15 -17.78
C LYS A 442 -5.42 18.63 -17.68
N ALA A 443 -4.51 17.87 -17.08
CA ALA A 443 -4.72 16.43 -16.86
C ALA A 443 -5.96 16.17 -16.00
N ALA A 444 -6.13 16.92 -14.91
CA ALA A 444 -7.25 16.76 -13.98
C ALA A 444 -8.64 16.90 -14.65
N THR A 445 -8.73 17.61 -15.78
CA THR A 445 -9.97 17.83 -16.52
C THR A 445 -10.06 17.04 -17.82
N THR A 446 -9.03 16.27 -18.20
CA THR A 446 -8.98 15.48 -19.43
C THR A 446 -9.57 14.09 -19.20
N LEU A 447 -10.76 13.81 -19.76
CA LEU A 447 -11.46 12.53 -19.62
C LEU A 447 -10.80 11.40 -20.44
N ASP A 448 -10.28 11.70 -21.63
CA ASP A 448 -9.58 10.71 -22.46
C ASP A 448 -8.34 10.18 -21.73
N PRO A 449 -8.26 8.87 -21.41
CA PRO A 449 -7.20 8.31 -20.59
C PRO A 449 -5.81 8.42 -21.25
N GLU A 450 -5.73 8.29 -22.58
CA GLU A 450 -4.46 8.35 -23.30
C GLU A 450 -3.92 9.79 -23.40
N ALA A 451 -4.80 10.75 -23.66
CA ALA A 451 -4.44 12.16 -23.65
C ALA A 451 -4.00 12.60 -22.25
N ARG A 452 -4.70 12.16 -21.21
CA ARG A 452 -4.36 12.45 -19.81
C ARG A 452 -3.02 11.82 -19.42
N ARG A 453 -2.77 10.55 -19.78
CA ARG A 453 -1.50 9.87 -19.56
C ARG A 453 -0.32 10.65 -20.15
N LYS A 454 -0.45 11.15 -21.38
CA LYS A 454 0.60 11.97 -22.04
C LYS A 454 0.91 13.25 -21.24
N LEU A 455 -0.10 13.89 -20.67
CA LEU A 455 0.12 15.07 -19.82
C LEU A 455 0.88 14.73 -18.55
N TYR A 456 0.55 13.61 -17.90
CA TYR A 456 1.30 13.13 -16.74
C TYR A 456 2.72 12.67 -17.09
N GLN A 457 2.92 12.06 -18.24
CA GLN A 457 4.26 11.69 -18.74
C GLN A 457 5.12 12.93 -18.96
N GLU A 458 4.56 14.00 -19.52
CA GLU A 458 5.27 15.25 -19.69
C GLU A 458 5.60 15.92 -18.34
N ALA A 459 4.69 15.89 -17.38
CA ALA A 459 4.96 16.36 -16.02
C ALA A 459 6.08 15.56 -15.34
N GLN A 460 6.08 14.23 -15.48
CA GLN A 460 7.15 13.35 -14.96
C GLN A 460 8.50 13.69 -15.61
N ARG A 461 8.52 13.90 -16.92
CA ARG A 461 9.73 14.29 -17.65
C ARG A 461 10.32 15.59 -17.09
N LYS A 462 9.48 16.60 -16.83
CA LYS A 462 9.94 17.85 -16.23
C LYS A 462 10.56 17.64 -14.83
N ILE A 463 9.96 16.83 -13.97
CA ILE A 463 10.57 16.51 -12.66
C ILE A 463 11.91 15.80 -12.86
N ALA A 464 11.96 14.79 -13.71
CA ALA A 464 13.16 13.98 -13.91
C ALA A 464 14.32 14.76 -14.54
N GLU A 465 14.04 15.64 -15.50
CA GLU A 465 15.07 16.38 -16.26
C GLU A 465 15.41 17.72 -15.61
N GLU A 466 14.40 18.48 -15.17
CA GLU A 466 14.57 19.84 -14.66
C GLU A 466 14.59 19.92 -13.13
N GLY A 467 13.88 19.00 -12.46
CA GLY A 467 13.66 19.04 -11.00
C GLY A 467 14.88 18.72 -10.16
N GLY A 468 14.77 19.04 -8.88
CA GLY A 468 15.82 18.86 -7.86
C GLY A 468 15.75 17.54 -7.11
N VAL A 469 14.96 16.56 -7.54
CA VAL A 469 14.84 15.29 -6.83
C VAL A 469 15.69 14.19 -7.46
N LEU A 470 16.32 13.38 -6.61
CA LEU A 470 16.93 12.11 -6.97
C LEU A 470 16.08 10.99 -6.38
N ILE A 471 15.59 10.11 -7.24
CA ILE A 471 14.85 8.91 -6.84
C ILE A 471 15.55 7.70 -7.44
N PRO A 472 16.56 7.16 -6.75
CA PRO A 472 17.38 6.07 -7.28
C PRO A 472 16.66 4.73 -7.25
N MET A 473 15.72 4.54 -6.32
CA MET A 473 15.07 3.25 -6.09
C MET A 473 13.68 3.36 -5.47
N PHE A 474 12.90 2.29 -5.69
CA PHE A 474 11.65 2.00 -5.00
C PHE A 474 11.78 0.69 -4.24
N ALA A 475 11.38 0.65 -2.97
CA ALA A 475 11.41 -0.54 -2.15
C ALA A 475 10.25 -1.49 -2.50
N SER A 476 10.54 -2.78 -2.70
CA SER A 476 9.53 -3.81 -2.85
C SER A 476 8.92 -4.19 -1.50
N ILE A 477 7.65 -4.58 -1.51
CA ILE A 477 7.04 -5.23 -0.35
C ILE A 477 7.32 -6.73 -0.45
N VAL A 478 7.88 -7.31 0.61
CA VAL A 478 8.28 -8.71 0.67
C VAL A 478 7.46 -9.42 1.73
N ALA A 479 6.97 -10.60 1.40
CA ALA A 479 6.36 -11.53 2.33
C ALA A 479 7.16 -12.84 2.40
N ALA A 480 7.03 -13.55 3.50
CA ALA A 480 7.61 -14.87 3.67
C ALA A 480 6.54 -15.89 4.03
N THR A 481 6.54 -17.00 3.33
CA THR A 481 5.55 -18.07 3.49
C THR A 481 6.26 -19.38 3.77
N ARG A 482 5.79 -20.12 4.75
CA ARG A 482 6.28 -21.47 5.05
C ARG A 482 5.85 -22.44 3.95
N LYS A 483 6.68 -23.44 3.66
CA LYS A 483 6.36 -24.50 2.71
C LYS A 483 5.08 -25.23 3.15
N GLY A 484 4.19 -25.49 2.21
CA GLY A 484 2.85 -26.00 2.47
C GLY A 484 1.77 -24.91 2.47
N CYS A 485 2.16 -23.63 2.54
CA CYS A 485 1.24 -22.52 2.39
C CYS A 485 1.41 -21.83 1.04
N THR A 486 0.30 -21.45 0.42
CA THR A 486 0.25 -20.79 -0.90
C THR A 486 -0.81 -19.71 -0.92
N GLY A 487 -0.91 -18.97 -2.02
CA GLY A 487 -2.00 -18.02 -2.28
C GLY A 487 -1.85 -16.64 -1.68
N TYR A 488 -0.78 -16.34 -0.94
CA TYR A 488 -0.49 -14.98 -0.51
C TYR A 488 0.61 -14.35 -1.37
N THR A 489 0.30 -13.23 -1.95
CA THR A 489 1.27 -12.34 -2.60
C THR A 489 1.08 -10.94 -2.02
N PRO A 490 2.14 -10.27 -1.55
CA PRO A 490 2.00 -8.90 -1.06
C PRO A 490 1.51 -7.99 -2.19
N ALA A 491 0.70 -7.01 -1.85
CA ALA A 491 0.33 -5.97 -2.80
C ALA A 491 1.48 -4.96 -2.96
N SER A 492 1.51 -4.23 -4.07
CA SER A 492 2.49 -3.15 -4.32
C SER A 492 2.36 -1.98 -3.32
N ASP A 493 1.25 -1.93 -2.61
CA ASP A 493 0.95 -1.01 -1.54
C ASP A 493 0.36 -1.80 -0.36
N HIS A 494 0.84 -1.58 0.86
CA HIS A 494 0.33 -2.20 2.09
C HIS A 494 -1.18 -2.00 2.31
N ASN A 495 -1.78 -1.05 1.61
CA ASN A 495 -3.21 -0.74 1.75
C ASN A 495 -4.15 -1.67 0.97
N ARG A 496 -3.63 -2.68 0.23
CA ARG A 496 -4.41 -3.51 -0.70
C ARG A 496 -4.12 -5.01 -0.64
N PRO A 497 -3.94 -5.61 0.54
CA PRO A 497 -3.74 -7.05 0.64
C PRO A 497 -4.98 -7.81 0.15
N ASP A 498 -4.75 -8.96 -0.48
CA ASP A 498 -5.80 -9.96 -0.75
C ASP A 498 -5.44 -11.24 0.02
N PHE A 499 -6.35 -11.67 0.88
CA PHE A 499 -6.19 -12.85 1.73
C PHE A 499 -7.06 -14.02 1.26
N THR A 500 -7.79 -13.86 0.14
CA THR A 500 -8.84 -14.80 -0.27
C THR A 500 -8.30 -16.11 -0.83
N GLU A 501 -7.07 -16.10 -1.38
CA GLU A 501 -6.46 -17.27 -2.01
C GLU A 501 -5.58 -18.10 -1.06
N ILE A 502 -5.40 -17.68 0.19
CA ILE A 502 -4.51 -18.35 1.16
C ILE A 502 -5.03 -19.77 1.44
N VAL A 503 -4.09 -20.73 1.34
CA VAL A 503 -4.28 -22.14 1.74
C VAL A 503 -3.00 -22.61 2.40
N CYS A 504 -3.12 -23.29 3.56
CA CYS A 504 -2.03 -24.00 4.22
C CYS A 504 -2.43 -25.45 4.45
N GLU A 505 -1.54 -26.40 4.09
CA GLU A 505 -1.71 -27.86 4.26
C GLU A 505 -1.02 -28.35 5.55
#